data_162ce9af308e2dd65a6ad46229626f94
#
_entry.id   162ce9af308e2dd65a6ad46229626f94
#
_cell.length_a   1.000
_cell.length_b   1.000
_cell.length_c   1.000
_cell.angle_alpha   90.00
_cell.angle_beta   90.00
_cell.angle_gamma   90.00
#
_symmetry.space_group_name_H-M   'P 1'
#
loop_
_entity.id
_entity.type
_entity.pdbx_description
1 polymer ?
#
loop_
_entity_poly.entity_id
_entity_poly.type
_entity_poly.pdbx_seq_one_letter_code
_entity_poly.pdbx_strand_id
1 'polypeptide(L)'
;NVLESEDVYSCVDCLKKLGVKIKKVKPKHYLVYGKGLGSFYAKKNTVLNCGNSGTTARLLIGLLSTNPDIHVRIKGDHSLNKRSMGKLINLMSEFGTTFLPKNKTNFPLTLISSPIPLGFEYKAGVSAQLKSAVMLGGLNANGVTNIIEEKKSRDHTENMLLQNKKLIKIKKNKKGQNHIKIYGKEYLDPLKINVGGDPSSAAFFTALTLLTPNAKLKIKHVGLNPRRIGFYELLKKHGAKIKFKNVKRMNNEIIGDIEVQYSKLKAIKAGADYYVSATDEYPILFVIAGLTKGTSIFTGIEDLANKESNRIEEMRKVLVQIGIKCKSTKNEMKIFGTSEIRNKNITIKVPNLGDHRICMSTTVLSLVTGIKADIKNFETVGTSSPSFLKIIKSLGGKFEIKKTS
;
A
#
# COMPACT_ATOMS: atom_id res chain seq x y z
N ASN A 1 4.32 -0.62 -17.76
CA ASN A 1 2.98 -0.89 -17.21
C ASN A 1 2.78 -0.14 -15.88
N VAL A 2 2.92 1.19 -15.90
CA VAL A 2 2.75 2.07 -14.74
C VAL A 2 1.25 2.27 -14.48
N LEU A 3 0.81 2.23 -13.22
CA LEU A 3 -0.54 2.64 -12.85
C LEU A 3 -0.66 4.16 -13.00
N GLU A 4 -1.62 4.61 -13.80
CA GLU A 4 -1.90 6.03 -14.00
C GLU A 4 -2.95 6.49 -12.98
N SER A 5 -2.54 6.62 -11.72
CA SER A 5 -3.35 7.05 -10.59
C SER A 5 -2.86 8.40 -10.04
N GLU A 6 -3.68 9.04 -9.23
CA GLU A 6 -3.34 10.32 -8.59
C GLU A 6 -2.07 10.24 -7.75
N ASP A 7 -1.87 9.13 -7.02
CA ASP A 7 -0.65 8.90 -6.23
C ASP A 7 0.61 8.89 -7.10
N VAL A 8 0.54 8.25 -8.28
CA VAL A 8 1.66 8.19 -9.22
C VAL A 8 1.89 9.56 -9.88
N TYR A 9 0.83 10.26 -10.25
CA TYR A 9 0.96 11.61 -10.81
C TYR A 9 1.57 12.58 -9.79
N SER A 10 1.17 12.54 -8.53
CA SER A 10 1.78 13.33 -7.46
C SER A 10 3.28 13.05 -7.32
N CYS A 11 3.70 11.78 -7.43
CA CYS A 11 5.10 11.40 -7.43
C CYS A 11 5.86 11.98 -8.65
N VAL A 12 5.30 11.84 -9.85
CA VAL A 12 5.86 12.39 -11.10
C VAL A 12 6.03 13.90 -11.00
N ASP A 13 5.04 14.62 -10.49
CA ASP A 13 5.08 16.08 -10.35
C ASP A 13 6.13 16.53 -9.33
N CYS A 14 6.26 15.82 -8.20
CA CYS A 14 7.32 16.07 -7.24
C CYS A 14 8.71 15.88 -7.87
N LEU A 15 8.92 14.77 -8.60
CA LEU A 15 10.20 14.49 -9.25
C LEU A 15 10.53 15.51 -10.33
N LYS A 16 9.55 15.96 -11.12
CA LYS A 16 9.76 17.05 -12.10
C LYS A 16 10.19 18.36 -11.44
N LYS A 17 9.59 18.72 -10.31
CA LYS A 17 10.00 19.90 -9.52
C LYS A 17 11.43 19.78 -8.96
N LEU A 18 11.92 18.56 -8.79
CA LEU A 18 13.28 18.23 -8.38
C LEU A 18 14.25 18.10 -9.56
N GLY A 19 13.84 18.54 -10.77
CA GLY A 19 14.69 18.59 -11.96
C GLY A 19 14.74 17.28 -12.75
N VAL A 20 13.95 16.26 -12.44
CA VAL A 20 13.91 15.01 -13.19
C VAL A 20 13.06 15.16 -14.45
N LYS A 21 13.65 14.85 -15.62
CA LYS A 21 12.91 14.79 -16.88
C LYS A 21 12.17 13.45 -16.97
N ILE A 22 10.83 13.52 -17.08
CA ILE A 22 9.97 12.34 -17.22
C ILE A 22 9.09 12.52 -18.46
N LYS A 23 9.15 11.57 -19.40
CA LYS A 23 8.40 11.55 -20.64
C LYS A 23 7.42 10.37 -20.65
N LYS A 24 6.13 10.63 -20.84
CA LYS A 24 5.15 9.61 -21.19
C LYS A 24 5.29 9.30 -22.68
N VAL A 25 5.65 8.06 -23.01
CA VAL A 25 5.83 7.60 -24.40
C VAL A 25 4.49 7.17 -25.00
N LYS A 26 3.73 6.38 -24.21
CA LYS A 26 2.38 5.93 -24.51
C LYS A 26 1.65 5.61 -23.20
N PRO A 27 0.36 5.30 -23.19
CA PRO A 27 -0.34 4.93 -21.97
C PRO A 27 0.43 3.86 -21.18
N LYS A 28 0.59 4.08 -19.87
CA LYS A 28 1.31 3.19 -18.92
C LYS A 28 2.80 2.98 -19.22
N HIS A 29 3.42 3.76 -20.11
CA HIS A 29 4.84 3.67 -20.46
C HIS A 29 5.53 5.02 -20.30
N TYR A 30 6.52 5.07 -19.41
CA TYR A 30 7.26 6.26 -19.05
C TYR A 30 8.77 6.05 -19.19
N LEU A 31 9.45 7.07 -19.66
CA LEU A 31 10.90 7.20 -19.62
C LEU A 31 11.27 8.22 -18.53
N VAL A 32 12.10 7.79 -17.60
CA VAL A 32 12.65 8.62 -16.52
C VAL A 32 14.13 8.82 -16.80
N TYR A 33 14.53 10.05 -17.04
CA TYR A 33 15.93 10.41 -17.32
C TYR A 33 16.63 10.70 -15.99
N GLY A 34 17.19 9.66 -15.38
CA GLY A 34 17.97 9.75 -14.15
C GLY A 34 19.29 10.49 -14.40
N LYS A 35 19.77 11.20 -13.39
CA LYS A 35 21.02 11.97 -13.45
C LYS A 35 22.10 11.44 -12.48
N GLY A 36 21.82 10.33 -11.81
CA GLY A 36 22.70 9.74 -10.81
C GLY A 36 22.38 10.18 -9.37
N LEU A 37 23.18 9.70 -8.44
CA LEU A 37 23.02 9.99 -7.01
C LEU A 37 23.34 11.47 -6.72
N GLY A 38 22.62 12.04 -5.76
CA GLY A 38 22.83 13.42 -5.31
C GLY A 38 22.45 14.50 -6.34
N SER A 39 21.71 14.14 -7.40
CA SER A 39 21.45 15.02 -8.54
C SER A 39 20.11 15.76 -8.49
N PHE A 40 19.30 15.54 -7.45
CA PHE A 40 18.09 16.33 -7.27
C PHE A 40 18.43 17.80 -7.00
N TYR A 41 17.68 18.67 -7.60
CA TYR A 41 17.80 20.11 -7.43
C TYR A 41 16.44 20.72 -7.12
N ALA A 42 16.39 21.55 -6.12
CA ALA A 42 15.18 22.29 -5.76
C ALA A 42 15.45 23.80 -5.80
N LYS A 43 14.60 24.54 -6.52
CA LYS A 43 14.62 26.02 -6.44
C LYS A 43 14.23 26.46 -5.03
N LYS A 44 14.66 27.67 -4.64
CA LYS A 44 14.24 28.29 -3.38
C LYS A 44 12.69 28.27 -3.27
N ASN A 45 12.18 27.94 -2.09
CA ASN A 45 10.74 27.85 -1.79
C ASN A 45 9.98 26.76 -2.56
N THR A 46 10.66 25.75 -3.10
CA THR A 46 9.97 24.61 -3.75
C THR A 46 9.04 23.91 -2.77
N VAL A 47 7.78 23.76 -3.20
CA VAL A 47 6.76 22.99 -2.47
C VAL A 47 6.47 21.70 -3.20
N LEU A 48 6.71 20.57 -2.55
CA LEU A 48 6.39 19.23 -3.01
C LEU A 48 5.03 18.82 -2.44
N ASN A 49 4.03 18.70 -3.31
CA ASN A 49 2.69 18.26 -2.92
C ASN A 49 2.52 16.77 -3.24
N CYS A 50 2.48 15.95 -2.22
CA CYS A 50 2.35 14.50 -2.33
C CYS A 50 0.89 14.01 -2.48
N GLY A 51 -0.09 14.93 -2.55
CA GLY A 51 -1.51 14.55 -2.60
C GLY A 51 -1.91 13.70 -1.40
N ASN A 52 -2.59 12.59 -1.62
CA ASN A 52 -2.92 11.58 -0.60
C ASN A 52 -1.80 10.54 -0.41
N SER A 53 -0.76 10.57 -1.25
CA SER A 53 0.24 9.51 -1.34
C SER A 53 1.24 9.53 -0.17
N GLY A 54 0.94 8.74 0.85
CA GLY A 54 1.89 8.49 1.95
C GLY A 54 3.16 7.77 1.49
N THR A 55 3.09 7.01 0.41
CA THR A 55 4.26 6.34 -0.20
C THR A 55 5.18 7.37 -0.85
N THR A 56 4.64 8.25 -1.70
CA THR A 56 5.40 9.34 -2.32
C THR A 56 6.12 10.17 -1.26
N ALA A 57 5.38 10.61 -0.23
CA ALA A 57 5.95 11.45 0.83
C ALA A 57 7.12 10.76 1.55
N ARG A 58 6.94 9.51 1.98
CA ARG A 58 7.97 8.80 2.76
C ARG A 58 9.21 8.46 1.95
N LEU A 59 9.04 8.02 0.71
CA LEU A 59 10.17 7.64 -0.14
C LEU A 59 10.94 8.86 -0.61
N LEU A 60 10.26 9.97 -0.97
CA LEU A 60 10.92 11.23 -1.29
C LEU A 60 11.69 11.80 -0.11
N ILE A 61 11.12 11.78 1.10
CA ILE A 61 11.83 12.21 2.31
C ILE A 61 13.11 11.38 2.48
N GLY A 62 13.04 10.05 2.31
CA GLY A 62 14.23 9.19 2.36
C GLY A 62 15.31 9.63 1.36
N LEU A 63 14.94 9.80 0.09
CA LEU A 63 15.85 10.22 -0.97
C LEU A 63 16.44 11.61 -0.74
N LEU A 64 15.61 12.57 -0.33
CA LEU A 64 16.00 13.98 -0.19
C LEU A 64 16.81 14.25 1.07
N SER A 65 16.68 13.40 2.09
CA SER A 65 17.40 13.54 3.36
C SER A 65 18.91 13.57 3.20
N THR A 66 19.44 12.86 2.21
CA THR A 66 20.88 12.71 1.96
C THR A 66 21.33 13.32 0.64
N ASN A 67 20.40 13.89 -0.14
CA ASN A 67 20.75 14.59 -1.38
C ASN A 67 21.33 15.98 -1.04
N PRO A 68 22.44 16.40 -1.63
CA PRO A 68 23.05 17.71 -1.34
C PRO A 68 22.10 18.88 -1.58
N ASP A 69 22.22 19.92 -0.76
CA ASP A 69 21.61 21.25 -0.93
C ASP A 69 20.10 21.26 -1.13
N ILE A 70 19.39 20.35 -0.50
CA ILE A 70 17.92 20.32 -0.54
C ILE A 70 17.32 21.12 0.62
N HIS A 71 16.49 22.08 0.25
CA HIS A 71 15.63 22.84 1.18
C HIS A 71 14.24 22.95 0.55
N VAL A 72 13.30 22.08 0.96
CA VAL A 72 11.98 21.98 0.37
C VAL A 72 10.88 21.89 1.42
N ARG A 73 9.73 22.44 1.10
CA ARG A 73 8.49 22.27 1.88
C ARG A 73 7.70 21.10 1.32
N ILE A 74 7.33 20.16 2.18
CA ILE A 74 6.54 18.97 1.81
C ILE A 74 5.16 19.10 2.43
N LYS A 75 4.12 18.82 1.63
CA LYS A 75 2.73 18.80 2.06
C LYS A 75 1.96 17.67 1.37
N GLY A 76 0.81 17.33 1.93
CA GLY A 76 -0.18 16.48 1.31
C GLY A 76 -1.55 17.16 1.25
N ASP A 77 -2.57 16.36 0.97
CA ASP A 77 -3.96 16.74 1.14
C ASP A 77 -4.36 16.73 2.64
N HIS A 78 -5.64 17.00 2.91
CA HIS A 78 -6.16 17.02 4.28
C HIS A 78 -5.94 15.69 5.03
N SER A 79 -6.09 14.55 4.36
CA SER A 79 -5.89 13.21 4.95
C SER A 79 -4.42 12.96 5.27
N LEU A 80 -3.52 13.17 4.29
CA LEU A 80 -2.10 12.93 4.48
C LEU A 80 -1.47 13.89 5.51
N ASN A 81 -1.94 15.13 5.55
CA ASN A 81 -1.46 16.13 6.52
C ASN A 81 -1.78 15.77 7.98
N LYS A 82 -2.79 14.95 8.24
CA LYS A 82 -3.13 14.46 9.58
C LYS A 82 -2.26 13.28 10.05
N ARG A 83 -1.63 12.58 9.12
CA ARG A 83 -0.85 11.37 9.45
C ARG A 83 0.45 11.75 10.12
N SER A 84 0.82 11.02 11.18
CA SER A 84 2.11 11.19 11.83
C SER A 84 3.25 10.71 10.95
N MET A 85 4.27 11.55 10.82
CA MET A 85 5.56 11.24 10.19
C MET A 85 6.69 11.12 11.21
N GLY A 86 6.38 11.15 12.52
CA GLY A 86 7.38 11.21 13.59
C GLY A 86 8.43 10.11 13.52
N LYS A 87 8.03 8.85 13.30
CA LYS A 87 8.99 7.74 13.13
C LYS A 87 9.92 7.94 11.94
N LEU A 88 9.41 8.48 10.83
CA LEU A 88 10.22 8.78 9.65
C LEU A 88 11.18 9.92 9.91
N ILE A 89 10.70 11.01 10.53
CA ILE A 89 11.50 12.17 10.90
C ILE A 89 12.69 11.74 11.75
N ASN A 90 12.44 10.97 12.82
CA ASN A 90 13.50 10.45 13.68
C ASN A 90 14.54 9.64 12.91
N LEU A 91 14.11 8.74 12.03
CA LEU A 91 15.02 7.92 11.21
C LEU A 91 15.85 8.76 10.24
N MET A 92 15.26 9.78 9.62
CA MET A 92 16.01 10.64 8.69
C MET A 92 16.94 11.61 9.43
N SER A 93 16.64 11.96 10.67
CA SER A 93 17.54 12.73 11.52
C SER A 93 18.82 11.97 11.87
N GLU A 94 18.80 10.62 11.88
CA GLU A 94 20.03 9.80 12.01
C GLU A 94 21.02 10.03 10.85
N PHE A 95 20.52 10.38 9.64
CA PHE A 95 21.37 10.84 8.54
C PHE A 95 21.86 12.28 8.69
N GLY A 96 21.38 13.02 9.69
CA GLY A 96 21.68 14.45 9.91
C GLY A 96 20.70 15.42 9.25
N THR A 97 19.54 14.93 8.80
CA THR A 97 18.47 15.75 8.19
C THR A 97 17.74 16.59 9.23
N THR A 98 17.43 17.84 8.91
CA THR A 98 16.65 18.74 9.77
C THR A 98 15.24 18.93 9.23
N PHE A 99 14.27 18.94 10.15
CA PHE A 99 12.85 19.21 9.84
C PHE A 99 12.36 20.44 10.61
N LEU A 100 11.62 21.31 9.92
CA LEU A 100 11.03 22.51 10.49
C LEU A 100 9.51 22.56 10.27
N PRO A 101 8.71 23.09 11.23
CA PRO A 101 9.14 23.52 12.58
C PRO A 101 9.63 22.34 13.43
N LYS A 102 10.52 22.60 14.36
CA LYS A 102 10.97 21.58 15.34
C LYS A 102 9.75 21.01 16.09
N ASN A 103 9.82 19.72 16.46
CA ASN A 103 8.80 18.99 17.22
C ASN A 103 7.46 18.76 16.49
N LYS A 104 7.32 19.23 15.26
CA LYS A 104 6.15 18.92 14.43
C LYS A 104 6.32 17.56 13.75
N THR A 105 5.30 16.71 13.86
CA THR A 105 5.35 15.33 13.33
C THR A 105 4.40 15.07 12.16
N ASN A 106 3.71 16.09 11.67
CA ASN A 106 2.77 15.98 10.55
C ASN A 106 2.97 17.13 9.54
N PHE A 107 2.47 16.93 8.31
CA PHE A 107 2.62 17.94 7.26
C PHE A 107 1.75 19.20 7.51
N PRO A 108 2.11 20.35 6.91
CA PRO A 108 3.31 20.57 6.10
C PRO A 108 4.59 20.68 6.94
N LEU A 109 5.70 20.19 6.38
CA LEU A 109 7.03 20.24 6.98
C LEU A 109 8.04 20.78 5.97
N THR A 110 9.07 21.46 6.46
CA THR A 110 10.25 21.81 5.66
C THR A 110 11.36 20.82 5.97
N LEU A 111 11.93 20.22 4.94
CA LEU A 111 13.08 19.33 4.99
C LEU A 111 14.32 20.12 4.55
N ILE A 112 15.37 20.05 5.35
CA ILE A 112 16.72 20.52 5.03
C ILE A 112 17.63 19.28 5.06
N SER A 113 18.22 18.95 3.92
CA SER A 113 19.06 17.76 3.80
C SER A 113 20.31 17.81 4.67
N SER A 114 20.85 16.65 4.98
CA SER A 114 22.11 16.55 5.69
C SER A 114 23.28 17.06 4.82
N PRO A 115 24.17 17.91 5.34
CA PRO A 115 25.37 18.30 4.63
C PRO A 115 26.41 17.16 4.53
N ILE A 116 26.43 16.28 5.53
CA ILE A 116 27.35 15.13 5.59
C ILE A 116 26.58 13.90 6.07
N PRO A 117 25.77 13.26 5.18
CA PRO A 117 25.00 12.09 5.58
C PRO A 117 25.92 10.88 5.80
N LEU A 118 25.80 10.25 6.97
CA LEU A 118 26.51 9.04 7.33
C LEU A 118 25.55 7.85 7.43
N GLY A 119 26.00 6.67 6.97
CA GLY A 119 25.27 5.42 7.16
C GLY A 119 25.14 5.05 8.64
N PHE A 120 24.03 4.44 9.02
CA PHE A 120 23.74 4.03 10.40
C PHE A 120 23.09 2.63 10.46
N GLU A 121 22.88 2.12 11.67
CA GLU A 121 22.16 0.86 11.87
C GLU A 121 20.69 1.11 12.23
N TYR A 122 19.78 0.47 11.48
CA TYR A 122 18.34 0.53 11.69
C TYR A 122 17.75 -0.85 11.97
N LYS A 123 17.11 -1.01 13.12
CA LYS A 123 16.28 -2.20 13.42
C LYS A 123 14.88 -1.98 12.87
N ALA A 124 14.59 -2.65 11.75
CA ALA A 124 13.35 -2.44 11.02
C ALA A 124 12.16 -3.12 11.70
N GLY A 125 11.09 -2.35 11.90
CA GLY A 125 9.79 -2.86 12.30
C GLY A 125 8.99 -3.39 11.09
N VAL A 126 7.67 -3.44 11.23
CA VAL A 126 6.75 -3.98 10.21
C VAL A 126 6.54 -3.05 9.00
N SER A 127 6.98 -1.80 9.06
CA SER A 127 6.75 -0.82 8.00
C SER A 127 7.77 -0.92 6.87
N ALA A 128 7.35 -1.48 5.73
CA ALA A 128 8.17 -1.50 4.52
C ALA A 128 8.52 -0.09 4.01
N GLN A 129 7.65 0.90 4.21
CA GLN A 129 7.90 2.27 3.75
C GLN A 129 9.03 2.95 4.52
N LEU A 130 9.10 2.74 5.85
CA LEU A 130 10.21 3.26 6.66
C LEU A 130 11.52 2.57 6.28
N LYS A 131 11.50 1.24 6.10
CA LYS A 131 12.65 0.48 5.61
C LYS A 131 13.13 1.00 4.26
N SER A 132 12.22 1.18 3.30
CA SER A 132 12.54 1.72 1.99
C SER A 132 13.10 3.14 2.06
N ALA A 133 12.56 4.01 2.91
CA ALA A 133 13.09 5.37 3.09
C ALA A 133 14.54 5.35 3.60
N VAL A 134 14.87 4.50 4.58
CA VAL A 134 16.24 4.32 5.08
C VAL A 134 17.15 3.76 3.99
N MET A 135 16.70 2.78 3.20
CA MET A 135 17.49 2.23 2.09
C MET A 135 17.79 3.30 1.03
N LEU A 136 16.78 4.08 0.64
CA LEU A 136 16.93 5.13 -0.37
C LEU A 136 17.83 6.28 0.13
N GLY A 137 17.70 6.66 1.41
CA GLY A 137 18.64 7.61 2.04
C GLY A 137 20.08 7.05 2.06
N GLY A 138 20.22 5.77 2.41
CA GLY A 138 21.51 5.08 2.44
C GLY A 138 22.27 5.08 1.13
N LEU A 139 21.59 5.14 -0.03
CA LEU A 139 22.25 5.17 -1.34
C LEU A 139 23.17 6.37 -1.53
N ASN A 140 22.85 7.51 -0.92
CA ASN A 140 23.66 8.73 -1.05
C ASN A 140 24.42 9.09 0.24
N ALA A 141 24.30 8.30 1.30
CA ALA A 141 25.07 8.46 2.53
C ALA A 141 26.53 7.98 2.35
N ASN A 142 27.44 8.49 3.18
CA ASN A 142 28.81 8.00 3.22
C ASN A 142 28.84 6.70 4.06
N GLY A 143 29.57 5.70 3.57
CA GLY A 143 29.72 4.41 4.23
C GLY A 143 28.56 3.44 3.98
N VAL A 144 28.24 2.63 4.98
CA VAL A 144 27.25 1.54 4.88
C VAL A 144 26.08 1.78 5.82
N THR A 145 24.86 1.74 5.27
CA THR A 145 23.63 1.70 6.07
C THR A 145 23.23 0.25 6.32
N ASN A 146 23.16 -0.15 7.59
CA ASN A 146 22.83 -1.51 8.00
C ASN A 146 21.36 -1.57 8.45
N ILE A 147 20.58 -2.51 7.90
CA ILE A 147 19.20 -2.71 8.28
C ILE A 147 19.00 -4.15 8.76
N ILE A 148 18.53 -4.30 10.01
CA ILE A 148 18.21 -5.59 10.62
C ILE A 148 16.70 -5.75 10.58
N GLU A 149 16.21 -6.72 9.80
CA GLU A 149 14.80 -7.00 9.64
C GLU A 149 14.43 -8.31 10.35
N GLU A 150 13.77 -8.19 11.50
CA GLU A 150 13.28 -9.34 12.25
C GLU A 150 12.00 -9.92 11.65
N LYS A 151 11.02 -9.05 11.40
CA LYS A 151 9.75 -9.40 10.74
C LYS A 151 9.81 -8.98 9.28
N LYS A 152 9.75 -9.96 8.40
CA LYS A 152 9.87 -9.73 6.96
C LYS A 152 8.72 -8.87 6.45
N SER A 153 8.99 -7.62 6.11
CA SER A 153 8.08 -6.71 5.42
C SER A 153 8.20 -6.82 3.91
N ARG A 154 7.42 -6.04 3.14
CA ARG A 154 7.50 -5.98 1.67
C ARG A 154 8.92 -5.64 1.23
N ASP A 155 9.41 -6.29 0.17
CA ASP A 155 10.82 -6.24 -0.29
C ASP A 155 10.99 -5.73 -1.72
N HIS A 156 10.05 -4.93 -2.21
CA HIS A 156 10.12 -4.39 -3.56
C HIS A 156 11.35 -3.51 -3.81
N THR A 157 11.77 -2.73 -2.81
CA THR A 157 12.96 -1.88 -2.90
C THR A 157 14.23 -2.73 -2.98
N GLU A 158 14.31 -3.78 -2.15
CA GLU A 158 15.39 -4.74 -2.20
C GLU A 158 15.48 -5.43 -3.57
N ASN A 159 14.34 -5.93 -4.07
CA ASN A 159 14.28 -6.60 -5.37
C ASN A 159 14.69 -5.67 -6.51
N MET A 160 14.34 -4.38 -6.43
CA MET A 160 14.76 -3.37 -7.40
C MET A 160 16.26 -3.12 -7.31
N LEU A 161 16.82 -2.91 -6.12
CA LEU A 161 18.24 -2.61 -5.90
C LEU A 161 19.14 -3.82 -6.20
N LEU A 162 18.66 -5.06 -5.99
CA LEU A 162 19.38 -6.29 -6.32
C LEU A 162 19.66 -6.47 -7.81
N GLN A 163 19.07 -5.67 -8.70
CA GLN A 163 19.45 -5.61 -10.09
C GLN A 163 20.88 -5.02 -10.26
N ASN A 164 21.34 -4.26 -9.26
CA ASN A 164 22.72 -3.81 -9.16
C ASN A 164 23.35 -4.34 -7.84
N LYS A 165 24.10 -5.42 -7.93
CA LYS A 165 24.67 -6.16 -6.78
C LYS A 165 25.68 -5.37 -5.96
N LYS A 166 26.23 -4.27 -6.47
CA LYS A 166 27.17 -3.40 -5.74
C LYS A 166 26.46 -2.55 -4.68
N LEU A 167 25.19 -2.19 -4.91
CA LEU A 167 24.42 -1.33 -4.03
C LEU A 167 23.93 -2.00 -2.76
N ILE A 168 23.65 -3.29 -2.81
CA ILE A 168 22.94 -4.00 -1.74
C ILE A 168 23.48 -5.41 -1.54
N LYS A 169 23.63 -5.80 -0.26
CA LYS A 169 23.86 -7.19 0.13
C LYS A 169 22.83 -7.60 1.18
N ILE A 170 22.24 -8.77 0.99
CA ILE A 170 21.27 -9.33 1.93
C ILE A 170 21.79 -10.68 2.43
N LYS A 171 21.97 -10.81 3.74
CA LYS A 171 22.35 -12.06 4.40
C LYS A 171 21.32 -12.41 5.46
N LYS A 172 21.08 -13.70 5.68
CA LYS A 172 20.33 -14.18 6.85
C LYS A 172 21.29 -14.55 7.95
N ASN A 173 20.99 -14.15 9.18
CA ASN A 173 21.73 -14.62 10.35
C ASN A 173 21.17 -15.98 10.85
N LYS A 174 21.84 -16.56 11.87
CA LYS A 174 21.42 -17.83 12.50
C LYS A 174 20.01 -17.79 13.08
N LYS A 175 19.48 -16.60 13.44
CA LYS A 175 18.12 -16.38 13.94
C LYS A 175 17.07 -16.19 12.83
N GLY A 176 17.46 -16.31 11.55
CA GLY A 176 16.56 -16.13 10.40
C GLY A 176 16.22 -14.69 10.05
N GLN A 177 16.81 -13.70 10.75
CA GLN A 177 16.64 -12.27 10.46
C GLN A 177 17.41 -11.91 9.19
N ASN A 178 16.86 -10.98 8.39
CA ASN A 178 17.60 -10.43 7.26
C ASN A 178 18.52 -9.29 7.74
N HIS A 179 19.80 -9.37 7.36
CA HIS A 179 20.75 -8.28 7.45
C HIS A 179 20.91 -7.68 6.05
N ILE A 180 20.44 -6.47 5.85
CA ILE A 180 20.49 -5.74 4.59
C ILE A 180 21.52 -4.64 4.73
N LYS A 181 22.53 -4.64 3.85
CA LYS A 181 23.57 -3.61 3.77
C LYS A 181 23.38 -2.81 2.50
N ILE A 182 23.23 -1.50 2.64
CA ILE A 182 23.22 -0.54 1.54
C ILE A 182 24.58 0.14 1.51
N TYR A 183 25.28 0.02 0.38
CA TYR A 183 26.55 0.69 0.14
C TYR A 183 26.27 2.04 -0.49
N GLY A 184 26.63 3.10 0.20
CA GLY A 184 26.43 4.47 -0.27
C GLY A 184 27.42 4.86 -1.34
N LYS A 185 27.03 5.87 -2.15
CA LYS A 185 27.86 6.45 -3.23
C LYS A 185 28.24 5.48 -4.37
N GLU A 186 27.60 4.31 -4.44
CA GLU A 186 27.79 3.38 -5.55
C GLU A 186 26.95 3.78 -6.76
N TYR A 187 27.44 3.48 -7.96
CA TYR A 187 26.76 3.81 -9.20
C TYR A 187 25.46 3.01 -9.38
N LEU A 188 24.42 3.70 -9.85
CA LEU A 188 23.10 3.14 -10.17
C LEU A 188 23.00 2.93 -11.69
N ASP A 189 22.92 1.66 -12.11
CA ASP A 189 22.64 1.33 -13.49
C ASP A 189 21.21 1.68 -13.90
N PRO A 190 20.96 2.07 -15.16
CA PRO A 190 19.62 2.29 -15.66
C PRO A 190 18.75 1.03 -15.52
N LEU A 191 17.52 1.20 -15.07
CA LEU A 191 16.59 0.11 -14.86
C LEU A 191 15.51 0.04 -15.95
N LYS A 192 15.22 -1.16 -16.43
CA LYS A 192 14.06 -1.45 -17.26
C LYS A 192 13.07 -2.28 -16.47
N ILE A 193 11.96 -1.67 -16.05
CA ILE A 193 11.00 -2.29 -15.15
C ILE A 193 9.64 -2.47 -15.84
N ASN A 194 9.10 -3.67 -15.75
CA ASN A 194 7.71 -3.96 -16.10
C ASN A 194 6.95 -4.23 -14.81
N VAL A 195 6.06 -3.31 -14.43
CA VAL A 195 5.32 -3.39 -13.18
C VAL A 195 4.17 -4.38 -13.34
N GLY A 196 4.09 -5.38 -12.47
CA GLY A 196 2.94 -6.29 -12.35
C GLY A 196 1.69 -5.56 -11.84
N GLY A 197 0.51 -6.14 -12.10
CA GLY A 197 -0.74 -5.65 -11.51
C GLY A 197 -0.71 -5.71 -9.98
N ASP A 198 -1.41 -4.80 -9.34
CA ASP A 198 -1.45 -4.74 -7.88
C ASP A 198 -2.30 -5.87 -7.29
N PRO A 199 -1.73 -6.74 -6.43
CA PRO A 199 -2.49 -7.81 -5.78
C PRO A 199 -3.57 -7.28 -4.83
N SER A 200 -3.40 -6.10 -4.25
CA SER A 200 -4.39 -5.48 -3.38
C SER A 200 -5.63 -5.01 -4.17
N SER A 201 -5.44 -4.43 -5.36
CA SER A 201 -6.57 -4.10 -6.25
C SER A 201 -7.27 -5.36 -6.76
N ALA A 202 -6.51 -6.42 -7.08
CA ALA A 202 -7.06 -7.71 -7.51
C ALA A 202 -7.87 -8.41 -6.40
N ALA A 203 -7.57 -8.14 -5.11
CA ALA A 203 -8.25 -8.75 -3.97
C ALA A 203 -9.76 -8.44 -3.92
N PHE A 204 -10.18 -7.25 -4.34
CA PHE A 204 -11.60 -6.87 -4.37
C PHE A 204 -12.39 -7.70 -5.39
N PHE A 205 -11.84 -7.90 -6.58
CA PHE A 205 -12.46 -8.73 -7.61
C PHE A 205 -12.40 -10.23 -7.26
N THR A 206 -11.32 -10.65 -6.59
CA THR A 206 -11.21 -11.99 -6.01
C THR A 206 -12.31 -12.24 -5.00
N ALA A 207 -12.53 -11.31 -4.06
CA ALA A 207 -13.58 -11.42 -3.05
C ALA A 207 -14.99 -11.44 -3.68
N LEU A 208 -15.24 -10.54 -4.65
CA LEU A 208 -16.49 -10.52 -5.40
C LEU A 208 -16.78 -11.89 -6.04
N THR A 209 -15.76 -12.49 -6.68
CA THR A 209 -15.91 -13.81 -7.33
C THR A 209 -16.10 -14.93 -6.32
N LEU A 210 -15.34 -14.94 -5.22
CA LEU A 210 -15.45 -15.97 -4.17
C LEU A 210 -16.84 -16.02 -3.55
N LEU A 211 -17.50 -14.87 -3.43
CA LEU A 211 -18.81 -14.71 -2.76
C LEU A 211 -19.99 -14.79 -3.74
N THR A 212 -19.78 -14.73 -5.06
CA THR A 212 -20.84 -14.78 -6.06
C THR A 212 -21.03 -16.21 -6.58
N PRO A 213 -22.21 -16.85 -6.40
CA PRO A 213 -22.47 -18.20 -6.88
C PRO A 213 -22.15 -18.38 -8.37
N ASN A 214 -21.52 -19.51 -8.71
CA ASN A 214 -21.13 -19.90 -10.06
C ASN A 214 -20.11 -18.97 -10.76
N ALA A 215 -19.62 -17.94 -10.09
CA ALA A 215 -18.64 -17.01 -10.67
C ALA A 215 -17.26 -17.68 -10.85
N LYS A 216 -16.60 -17.29 -11.94
CA LYS A 216 -15.20 -17.62 -12.25
C LYS A 216 -14.53 -16.37 -12.81
N LEU A 217 -13.31 -16.11 -12.40
CA LEU A 217 -12.54 -14.95 -12.86
C LEU A 217 -11.07 -15.32 -13.03
N LYS A 218 -10.45 -14.78 -14.07
CA LYS A 218 -9.00 -14.82 -14.28
C LYS A 218 -8.46 -13.39 -14.33
N ILE A 219 -7.56 -13.07 -13.41
CA ILE A 219 -6.89 -11.78 -13.34
C ILE A 219 -5.45 -11.99 -13.81
N LYS A 220 -5.07 -11.34 -14.91
CA LYS A 220 -3.78 -11.56 -15.56
C LYS A 220 -2.69 -10.64 -15.04
N HIS A 221 -1.45 -11.14 -15.06
CA HIS A 221 -0.23 -10.37 -14.87
C HIS A 221 -0.18 -9.63 -13.54
N VAL A 222 -0.54 -10.29 -12.44
CA VAL A 222 -0.55 -9.74 -11.08
C VAL A 222 0.78 -10.01 -10.39
N GLY A 223 1.26 -9.08 -9.57
CA GLY A 223 2.39 -9.28 -8.67
C GLY A 223 2.06 -10.36 -7.63
N LEU A 224 2.87 -11.40 -7.59
CA LEU A 224 2.70 -12.54 -6.68
C LEU A 224 3.85 -12.63 -5.67
N ASN A 225 4.39 -11.48 -5.25
CA ASN A 225 5.41 -11.44 -4.21
C ASN A 225 4.88 -12.11 -2.93
N PRO A 226 5.57 -13.11 -2.37
CA PRO A 226 5.12 -13.83 -1.17
C PRO A 226 4.80 -12.93 0.04
N ARG A 227 5.41 -11.74 0.09
CA ARG A 227 5.16 -10.76 1.15
C ARG A 227 3.96 -9.84 0.87
N ARG A 228 3.23 -10.09 -0.22
CA ARG A 228 2.06 -9.33 -0.66
C ARG A 228 0.81 -10.18 -0.88
N ILE A 229 0.94 -11.51 -0.89
CA ILE A 229 -0.14 -12.44 -1.22
C ILE A 229 -0.74 -13.15 0.00
N GLY A 230 -0.49 -12.62 1.21
CA GLY A 230 -1.03 -13.18 2.44
C GLY A 230 -2.56 -13.31 2.46
N PHE A 231 -3.27 -12.36 1.84
CA PHE A 231 -4.71 -12.44 1.60
C PHE A 231 -5.11 -13.73 0.87
N TYR A 232 -4.46 -14.03 -0.24
CA TYR A 232 -4.76 -15.20 -1.06
C TYR A 232 -4.43 -16.50 -0.34
N GLU A 233 -3.27 -16.56 0.32
CA GLU A 233 -2.84 -17.74 1.06
C GLU A 233 -3.72 -18.00 2.28
N LEU A 234 -4.14 -16.95 2.99
CA LEU A 234 -5.10 -17.06 4.09
C LEU A 234 -6.43 -17.65 3.60
N LEU A 235 -6.98 -17.13 2.52
CA LEU A 235 -8.25 -17.60 1.97
C LEU A 235 -8.17 -19.03 1.43
N LYS A 236 -7.07 -19.42 0.80
CA LYS A 236 -6.84 -20.82 0.37
C LYS A 236 -6.89 -21.78 1.56
N LYS A 237 -6.29 -21.44 2.70
CA LYS A 237 -6.38 -22.23 3.94
C LYS A 237 -7.81 -22.37 4.48
N HIS A 238 -8.69 -21.42 4.15
CA HIS A 238 -10.08 -21.40 4.58
C HIS A 238 -11.06 -21.84 3.49
N GLY A 239 -10.57 -22.55 2.45
CA GLY A 239 -11.40 -23.22 1.45
C GLY A 239 -11.61 -22.45 0.15
N ALA A 240 -10.91 -21.33 -0.08
CA ALA A 240 -11.02 -20.62 -1.34
C ALA A 240 -10.38 -21.37 -2.51
N LYS A 241 -11.10 -21.48 -3.61
CA LYS A 241 -10.62 -22.04 -4.88
C LYS A 241 -9.85 -20.97 -5.66
N ILE A 242 -8.59 -20.77 -5.24
CA ILE A 242 -7.65 -19.82 -5.85
C ILE A 242 -6.44 -20.58 -6.37
N LYS A 243 -6.04 -20.33 -7.63
CA LYS A 243 -4.85 -20.90 -8.26
C LYS A 243 -4.00 -19.80 -8.87
N PHE A 244 -2.68 -19.90 -8.70
CA PHE A 244 -1.72 -19.08 -9.42
C PHE A 244 -1.23 -19.84 -10.64
N LYS A 245 -1.28 -19.18 -11.81
CA LYS A 245 -0.90 -19.74 -13.10
C LYS A 245 0.12 -18.83 -13.80
N ASN A 246 0.83 -19.36 -14.76
CA ASN A 246 1.80 -18.61 -15.57
C ASN A 246 2.80 -17.84 -14.72
N VAL A 247 3.21 -18.41 -13.58
CA VAL A 247 4.10 -17.79 -12.61
C VAL A 247 5.51 -17.72 -13.19
N LYS A 248 6.09 -16.51 -13.19
CA LYS A 248 7.44 -16.26 -13.65
C LYS A 248 8.11 -15.17 -12.83
N ARG A 249 9.44 -15.10 -12.88
CA ARG A 249 10.23 -14.02 -12.28
C ARG A 249 10.58 -13.00 -13.34
N MET A 250 10.34 -11.71 -13.04
CA MET A 250 10.69 -10.57 -13.90
C MET A 250 11.18 -9.41 -13.01
N ASN A 251 12.37 -8.88 -13.32
CA ASN A 251 13.01 -7.83 -12.52
C ASN A 251 13.09 -8.15 -11.01
N ASN A 252 13.44 -9.39 -10.68
CA ASN A 252 13.43 -9.96 -9.33
C ASN A 252 12.06 -10.03 -8.63
N GLU A 253 10.97 -9.64 -9.28
CA GLU A 253 9.60 -9.81 -8.80
C GLU A 253 8.94 -11.05 -9.38
N ILE A 254 8.06 -11.68 -8.60
CA ILE A 254 7.25 -12.80 -9.05
C ILE A 254 5.93 -12.24 -9.58
N ILE A 255 5.56 -12.62 -10.79
CA ILE A 255 4.28 -12.25 -11.42
C ILE A 255 3.59 -13.48 -11.97
N GLY A 256 2.27 -13.43 -12.08
CA GLY A 256 1.47 -14.52 -12.65
C GLY A 256 0.02 -14.13 -12.80
N ASP A 257 -0.81 -15.12 -13.12
CA ASP A 257 -2.27 -14.97 -13.23
C ASP A 257 -2.92 -15.55 -11.98
N ILE A 258 -4.00 -14.90 -11.51
CA ILE A 258 -4.85 -15.39 -10.42
C ILE A 258 -6.13 -15.93 -11.04
N GLU A 259 -6.38 -17.23 -10.87
CA GLU A 259 -7.65 -17.87 -11.20
C GLU A 259 -8.44 -18.09 -9.92
N VAL A 260 -9.67 -17.62 -9.88
CA VAL A 260 -10.55 -17.69 -8.72
C VAL A 260 -11.93 -18.19 -9.13
N GLN A 261 -12.57 -18.97 -8.26
CA GLN A 261 -13.93 -19.48 -8.45
C GLN A 261 -14.73 -19.33 -7.17
N TYR A 262 -16.06 -19.22 -7.30
CA TYR A 262 -16.97 -19.29 -6.16
C TYR A 262 -16.58 -20.39 -5.18
N SER A 263 -16.62 -20.09 -3.89
CA SER A 263 -16.19 -21.02 -2.84
C SER A 263 -17.03 -20.87 -1.58
N LYS A 264 -17.43 -22.00 -1.01
CA LYS A 264 -17.98 -22.03 0.35
C LYS A 264 -16.80 -21.97 1.31
N LEU A 265 -16.63 -20.81 1.94
CA LEU A 265 -15.50 -20.56 2.85
C LEU A 265 -15.83 -21.02 4.28
N LYS A 266 -14.77 -21.32 5.03
CA LYS A 266 -14.82 -21.53 6.49
C LYS A 266 -14.52 -20.20 7.19
N ALA A 267 -15.02 -20.04 8.41
CA ALA A 267 -14.73 -18.88 9.25
C ALA A 267 -13.21 -18.66 9.39
N ILE A 268 -12.77 -17.42 9.23
CA ILE A 268 -11.36 -17.06 9.08
C ILE A 268 -10.72 -16.84 10.45
N LYS A 269 -9.54 -17.43 10.67
CA LYS A 269 -8.68 -17.15 11.83
C LYS A 269 -7.35 -16.63 11.32
N ALA A 270 -7.04 -15.37 11.60
CA ALA A 270 -5.80 -14.71 11.18
C ALA A 270 -5.09 -14.06 12.37
N GLY A 271 -3.90 -14.52 12.69
CA GLY A 271 -3.01 -13.92 13.66
C GLY A 271 -2.16 -12.79 13.09
N ALA A 272 -1.31 -12.21 13.93
CA ALA A 272 -0.41 -11.11 13.57
C ALA A 272 0.59 -11.45 12.44
N ASP A 273 0.86 -12.74 12.21
CA ASP A 273 1.74 -13.23 11.15
C ASP A 273 1.24 -12.91 9.73
N TYR A 274 -0.09 -12.85 9.54
CA TYR A 274 -0.69 -12.46 8.27
C TYR A 274 -0.71 -10.96 8.03
N TYR A 275 -0.62 -10.15 9.11
CA TYR A 275 -0.81 -8.70 9.02
C TYR A 275 0.09 -8.05 7.97
N VAL A 276 1.40 -8.33 8.02
CA VAL A 276 2.37 -7.65 7.14
C VAL A 276 2.16 -7.97 5.66
N SER A 277 1.74 -9.21 5.35
CA SER A 277 1.54 -9.67 3.97
C SER A 277 0.13 -9.41 3.41
N ALA A 278 -0.82 -8.98 4.25
CA ALA A 278 -2.21 -8.72 3.90
C ALA A 278 -2.75 -7.39 4.45
N THR A 279 -1.88 -6.45 4.85
CA THR A 279 -2.25 -5.20 5.53
C THR A 279 -3.38 -4.42 4.82
N ASP A 280 -3.30 -4.35 3.51
CA ASP A 280 -4.22 -3.53 2.69
C ASP A 280 -5.54 -4.25 2.38
N GLU A 281 -5.60 -5.56 2.60
CA GLU A 281 -6.74 -6.42 2.27
C GLU A 281 -7.68 -6.67 3.46
N TYR A 282 -7.34 -6.22 4.69
CA TYR A 282 -8.20 -6.44 5.85
C TYR A 282 -9.63 -5.90 5.70
N PRO A 283 -9.89 -4.73 5.11
CA PRO A 283 -11.26 -4.28 4.88
C PRO A 283 -12.09 -5.26 4.06
N ILE A 284 -11.52 -5.80 2.99
CA ILE A 284 -12.24 -6.80 2.17
C ILE A 284 -12.27 -8.19 2.82
N LEU A 285 -11.28 -8.56 3.65
CA LEU A 285 -11.34 -9.77 4.48
C LEU A 285 -12.49 -9.72 5.48
N PHE A 286 -12.78 -8.54 6.07
CA PHE A 286 -13.90 -8.37 6.98
C PHE A 286 -15.23 -8.54 6.26
N VAL A 287 -15.36 -8.10 5.01
CA VAL A 287 -16.53 -8.37 4.17
C VAL A 287 -16.71 -9.87 3.96
N ILE A 288 -15.64 -10.57 3.53
CA ILE A 288 -15.68 -12.02 3.34
C ILE A 288 -16.08 -12.73 4.63
N ALA A 289 -15.47 -12.34 5.75
CA ALA A 289 -15.78 -12.91 7.06
C ALA A 289 -17.24 -12.68 7.48
N GLY A 290 -17.79 -11.50 7.21
CA GLY A 290 -19.17 -11.14 7.48
C GLY A 290 -20.18 -12.01 6.71
N LEU A 291 -19.85 -12.39 5.49
CA LEU A 291 -20.68 -13.21 4.61
C LEU A 291 -20.33 -14.72 4.67
N THR A 292 -19.47 -15.12 5.57
CA THR A 292 -19.09 -16.52 5.80
C THR A 292 -19.65 -17.01 7.14
N LYS A 293 -20.43 -18.09 7.14
CA LYS A 293 -21.04 -18.65 8.36
C LYS A 293 -19.98 -19.02 9.40
N GLY A 294 -20.17 -18.57 10.64
CA GLY A 294 -19.30 -18.87 11.78
C GLY A 294 -18.56 -17.65 12.33
N THR A 295 -17.68 -17.87 13.29
CA THR A 295 -16.97 -16.80 13.97
C THR A 295 -15.56 -16.66 13.41
N SER A 296 -15.30 -15.53 12.73
CA SER A 296 -13.97 -15.16 12.25
C SER A 296 -13.27 -14.25 13.27
N ILE A 297 -11.96 -14.44 13.43
CA ILE A 297 -11.14 -13.70 14.41
C ILE A 297 -9.86 -13.21 13.73
N PHE A 298 -9.59 -11.93 13.87
CA PHE A 298 -8.39 -11.26 13.34
C PHE A 298 -7.68 -10.56 14.50
N THR A 299 -6.42 -10.90 14.74
CA THR A 299 -5.59 -10.35 15.83
C THR A 299 -4.28 -9.78 15.30
N GLY A 300 -3.64 -8.89 16.07
CA GLY A 300 -2.39 -8.24 15.65
C GLY A 300 -2.59 -7.19 14.55
N ILE A 301 -3.72 -6.50 14.56
CA ILE A 301 -4.16 -5.59 13.50
C ILE A 301 -4.19 -4.11 13.93
N GLU A 302 -3.56 -3.76 15.03
CA GLU A 302 -3.61 -2.42 15.65
C GLU A 302 -3.21 -1.27 14.70
N ASP A 303 -2.29 -1.52 13.76
CA ASP A 303 -1.85 -0.51 12.80
C ASP A 303 -2.95 -0.12 11.78
N LEU A 304 -4.01 -0.92 11.63
CA LEU A 304 -5.18 -0.57 10.81
C LEU A 304 -5.93 0.66 11.33
N ALA A 305 -5.83 0.96 12.62
CA ALA A 305 -6.40 2.16 13.20
C ALA A 305 -5.70 3.45 12.77
N ASN A 306 -4.45 3.34 12.26
CA ASN A 306 -3.59 4.47 11.89
C ASN A 306 -3.42 4.60 10.36
N LYS A 307 -4.35 4.06 9.56
CA LYS A 307 -4.34 4.19 8.10
C LYS A 307 -5.03 5.49 7.66
N GLU A 308 -5.62 5.52 6.48
CA GLU A 308 -6.40 6.65 5.96
C GLU A 308 -7.59 6.97 6.87
N SER A 309 -8.18 5.92 7.43
CA SER A 309 -9.19 5.94 8.49
C SER A 309 -8.89 4.85 9.51
N ASN A 310 -9.62 4.80 10.63
CA ASN A 310 -9.60 3.62 11.50
C ASN A 310 -10.37 2.48 10.83
N ARG A 311 -9.66 1.69 10.02
CA ARG A 311 -10.25 0.63 9.19
C ARG A 311 -10.96 -0.46 9.99
N ILE A 312 -10.55 -0.70 11.24
CA ILE A 312 -11.23 -1.66 12.13
C ILE A 312 -12.63 -1.15 12.44
N GLU A 313 -12.71 0.07 12.94
CA GLU A 313 -13.97 0.64 13.39
C GLU A 313 -14.92 0.99 12.24
N GLU A 314 -14.40 1.53 11.14
CA GLU A 314 -15.24 1.88 9.99
C GLU A 314 -15.83 0.65 9.31
N MET A 315 -15.07 -0.44 9.16
CA MET A 315 -15.62 -1.70 8.64
C MET A 315 -16.59 -2.37 9.62
N ARG A 316 -16.35 -2.25 10.94
CA ARG A 316 -17.33 -2.70 11.95
C ARG A 316 -18.67 -1.98 11.79
N LYS A 317 -18.63 -0.64 11.64
CA LYS A 317 -19.83 0.17 11.39
C LYS A 317 -20.58 -0.26 10.12
N VAL A 318 -19.85 -0.51 9.03
CA VAL A 318 -20.42 -0.99 7.76
C VAL A 318 -21.14 -2.33 7.93
N LEU A 319 -20.48 -3.30 8.58
CA LEU A 319 -21.05 -4.65 8.77
C LEU A 319 -22.26 -4.66 9.71
N VAL A 320 -22.22 -3.86 10.77
CA VAL A 320 -23.33 -3.78 11.75
C VAL A 320 -24.61 -3.21 11.10
N GLN A 321 -24.51 -2.29 10.14
CA GLN A 321 -25.68 -1.74 9.43
C GLN A 321 -26.51 -2.83 8.75
N ILE A 322 -25.88 -3.91 8.27
CA ILE A 322 -26.59 -5.04 7.63
C ILE A 322 -26.88 -6.19 8.58
N GLY A 323 -26.79 -5.95 9.90
CA GLY A 323 -27.13 -6.93 10.94
C GLY A 323 -26.03 -7.94 11.27
N ILE A 324 -24.80 -7.78 10.76
CA ILE A 324 -23.67 -8.65 11.11
C ILE A 324 -23.12 -8.21 12.47
N LYS A 325 -23.15 -9.09 13.46
CA LYS A 325 -22.59 -8.82 14.79
C LYS A 325 -21.07 -8.81 14.74
N CYS A 326 -20.46 -7.75 15.29
CA CYS A 326 -19.02 -7.58 15.36
C CYS A 326 -18.60 -7.11 16.76
N LYS A 327 -17.45 -7.58 17.24
CA LYS A 327 -16.75 -7.04 18.40
C LYS A 327 -15.37 -6.61 17.98
N SER A 328 -14.92 -5.43 18.36
CA SER A 328 -13.60 -4.91 18.05
C SER A 328 -12.91 -4.36 19.28
N THR A 329 -11.60 -4.47 19.28
CA THR A 329 -10.68 -3.75 20.16
C THR A 329 -9.68 -2.99 19.29
N LYS A 330 -8.73 -2.29 19.89
CA LYS A 330 -7.66 -1.64 19.15
C LYS A 330 -6.81 -2.63 18.32
N ASN A 331 -6.76 -3.90 18.72
CA ASN A 331 -5.86 -4.92 18.12
C ASN A 331 -6.58 -6.17 17.62
N GLU A 332 -7.90 -6.22 17.70
CA GLU A 332 -8.69 -7.39 17.32
C GLU A 332 -10.00 -6.99 16.63
N MET A 333 -10.42 -7.80 15.68
CA MET A 333 -11.76 -7.78 15.10
C MET A 333 -12.34 -9.21 15.13
N LYS A 334 -13.48 -9.37 15.80
CA LYS A 334 -14.26 -10.61 15.85
C LYS A 334 -15.58 -10.40 15.12
N ILE A 335 -15.84 -11.22 14.11
CA ILE A 335 -17.00 -11.11 13.21
C ILE A 335 -17.80 -12.40 13.30
N PHE A 336 -19.08 -12.27 13.64
CA PHE A 336 -20.04 -13.36 13.68
C PHE A 336 -20.77 -13.41 12.34
N GLY A 337 -20.13 -14.06 11.35
CA GLY A 337 -20.57 -14.07 9.98
C GLY A 337 -21.79 -14.95 9.75
N THR A 338 -22.56 -14.59 8.73
CA THR A 338 -23.77 -15.30 8.30
C THR A 338 -23.80 -15.45 6.79
N SER A 339 -24.37 -16.54 6.28
CA SER A 339 -24.62 -16.72 4.85
C SER A 339 -25.91 -16.05 4.38
N GLU A 340 -26.75 -15.57 5.32
CA GLU A 340 -28.04 -14.98 5.01
C GLU A 340 -28.19 -13.61 5.67
N ILE A 341 -28.47 -12.60 4.86
CA ILE A 341 -28.80 -11.26 5.33
C ILE A 341 -30.33 -11.11 5.34
N ARG A 342 -30.91 -10.97 6.53
CA ARG A 342 -32.37 -10.96 6.73
C ARG A 342 -33.05 -9.71 6.18
N ASN A 343 -32.46 -8.53 6.43
CA ASN A 343 -33.01 -7.25 5.96
C ASN A 343 -32.18 -6.67 4.81
N LYS A 344 -32.77 -6.68 3.61
CA LYS A 344 -32.14 -6.11 2.40
C LYS A 344 -32.71 -4.72 2.03
N ASN A 345 -33.76 -4.26 2.73
CA ASN A 345 -34.42 -2.98 2.43
C ASN A 345 -33.79 -1.79 3.17
N ILE A 346 -32.48 -1.83 3.35
CA ILE A 346 -31.70 -0.75 3.95
C ILE A 346 -30.71 -0.19 2.92
N THR A 347 -30.14 0.95 3.25
CA THR A 347 -29.02 1.52 2.50
C THR A 347 -27.82 1.63 3.43
N ILE A 348 -26.71 0.97 3.05
CA ILE A 348 -25.44 1.10 3.77
C ILE A 348 -24.91 2.51 3.54
N LYS A 349 -24.65 3.25 4.62
CA LYS A 349 -24.12 4.62 4.57
C LYS A 349 -22.66 4.64 4.96
N VAL A 350 -21.81 5.17 4.08
CA VAL A 350 -20.39 5.40 4.35
C VAL A 350 -20.12 6.91 4.23
N PRO A 351 -19.74 7.59 5.33
CA PRO A 351 -19.44 9.01 5.29
C PRO A 351 -18.14 9.28 4.50
N ASN A 352 -17.80 10.54 4.32
CA ASN A 352 -16.52 10.92 3.70
C ASN A 352 -15.36 10.59 4.63
N LEU A 353 -14.72 9.44 4.40
CA LEU A 353 -13.56 8.96 5.15
C LEU A 353 -12.22 9.24 4.46
N GLY A 354 -12.23 9.57 3.16
CA GLY A 354 -11.00 9.65 2.37
C GLY A 354 -10.25 8.30 2.28
N ASP A 355 -10.94 7.18 2.51
CA ASP A 355 -10.34 5.84 2.50
C ASP A 355 -10.91 4.97 1.38
N HIS A 356 -10.13 4.84 0.31
CA HIS A 356 -10.49 4.05 -0.87
C HIS A 356 -10.74 2.57 -0.58
N ARG A 357 -10.11 1.99 0.47
CA ARG A 357 -10.28 0.57 0.84
C ARG A 357 -11.66 0.31 1.44
N ILE A 358 -12.16 1.24 2.26
CA ILE A 358 -13.52 1.18 2.79
C ILE A 358 -14.53 1.32 1.65
N CYS A 359 -14.34 2.29 0.75
CA CYS A 359 -15.21 2.49 -0.41
C CYS A 359 -15.33 1.23 -1.28
N MET A 360 -14.19 0.65 -1.70
CA MET A 360 -14.17 -0.54 -2.55
C MET A 360 -14.73 -1.77 -1.82
N SER A 361 -14.44 -1.97 -0.53
CA SER A 361 -14.97 -3.09 0.26
C SER A 361 -16.48 -3.02 0.42
N THR A 362 -17.02 -1.83 0.70
CA THR A 362 -18.47 -1.61 0.80
C THR A 362 -19.16 -1.81 -0.54
N THR A 363 -18.52 -1.41 -1.65
CA THR A 363 -19.04 -1.69 -3.00
C THR A 363 -19.17 -3.19 -3.25
N VAL A 364 -18.14 -3.97 -2.94
CA VAL A 364 -18.18 -5.44 -3.08
C VAL A 364 -19.28 -6.02 -2.19
N LEU A 365 -19.39 -5.57 -0.93
CA LEU A 365 -20.45 -5.99 -0.02
C LEU A 365 -21.84 -5.72 -0.60
N SER A 366 -22.07 -4.51 -1.10
CA SER A 366 -23.32 -4.09 -1.76
C SER A 366 -23.66 -4.98 -2.96
N LEU A 367 -22.70 -5.22 -3.85
CA LEU A 367 -22.90 -6.05 -5.04
C LEU A 367 -23.24 -7.51 -4.70
N VAL A 368 -22.55 -8.09 -3.72
CA VAL A 368 -22.78 -9.50 -3.32
C VAL A 368 -24.11 -9.67 -2.60
N THR A 369 -24.51 -8.73 -1.76
CA THR A 369 -25.73 -8.84 -0.96
C THR A 369 -26.98 -8.31 -1.66
N GLY A 370 -26.81 -7.48 -2.69
CA GLY A 370 -27.90 -6.74 -3.33
C GLY A 370 -28.43 -5.56 -2.51
N ILE A 371 -27.76 -5.21 -1.40
CA ILE A 371 -28.13 -4.07 -0.54
C ILE A 371 -27.55 -2.79 -1.13
N LYS A 372 -28.36 -1.74 -1.25
CA LYS A 372 -27.89 -0.43 -1.71
C LYS A 372 -26.81 0.15 -0.79
N ALA A 373 -25.83 0.83 -1.35
CA ALA A 373 -24.84 1.59 -0.60
C ALA A 373 -24.75 3.04 -1.09
N ASP A 374 -24.76 3.98 -0.15
CA ASP A 374 -24.44 5.40 -0.38
C ASP A 374 -23.07 5.68 0.20
N ILE A 375 -22.09 5.85 -0.68
CA ILE A 375 -20.68 6.01 -0.32
C ILE A 375 -20.23 7.41 -0.71
N LYS A 376 -19.96 8.26 0.29
CA LYS A 376 -19.50 9.63 0.08
C LYS A 376 -18.04 9.67 -0.31
N ASN A 377 -17.66 10.66 -1.14
CA ASN A 377 -16.29 10.88 -1.62
C ASN A 377 -15.67 9.62 -2.25
N PHE A 378 -16.44 8.97 -3.14
CA PHE A 378 -15.97 7.76 -3.82
C PHE A 378 -14.77 8.04 -4.74
N GLU A 379 -14.56 9.29 -5.13
CA GLU A 379 -13.45 9.76 -5.94
C GLU A 379 -12.10 9.38 -5.34
N THR A 380 -12.02 9.22 -4.01
CA THR A 380 -10.79 8.74 -3.33
C THR A 380 -10.29 7.39 -3.86
N VAL A 381 -11.15 6.59 -4.52
CA VAL A 381 -10.73 5.33 -5.18
C VAL A 381 -9.77 5.60 -6.35
N GLY A 382 -9.85 6.77 -6.98
CA GLY A 382 -8.94 7.22 -8.03
C GLY A 382 -7.47 7.31 -7.60
N THR A 383 -7.21 7.47 -6.31
CA THR A 383 -5.84 7.53 -5.76
C THR A 383 -5.06 6.24 -6.01
N SER A 384 -5.73 5.07 -5.97
CA SER A 384 -5.08 3.76 -6.06
C SER A 384 -5.67 2.81 -7.11
N SER A 385 -6.93 2.98 -7.51
CA SER A 385 -7.62 2.08 -8.43
C SER A 385 -8.57 2.83 -9.38
N PRO A 386 -8.07 3.71 -10.25
CA PRO A 386 -8.90 4.58 -11.09
C PRO A 386 -9.83 3.83 -12.05
N SER A 387 -9.52 2.59 -12.38
CA SER A 387 -10.34 1.74 -13.25
C SER A 387 -11.38 0.89 -12.51
N PHE A 388 -11.48 0.99 -11.17
CA PHE A 388 -12.32 0.10 -10.36
C PHE A 388 -13.78 0.06 -10.83
N LEU A 389 -14.45 1.21 -10.94
CA LEU A 389 -15.84 1.27 -11.38
C LEU A 389 -16.01 0.81 -12.84
N LYS A 390 -15.05 1.11 -13.73
CA LYS A 390 -15.07 0.62 -15.11
C LYS A 390 -15.05 -0.90 -15.16
N ILE A 391 -14.22 -1.53 -14.32
CA ILE A 391 -14.15 -3.00 -14.23
C ILE A 391 -15.45 -3.55 -13.62
N ILE A 392 -15.96 -2.97 -12.52
CA ILE A 392 -17.26 -3.37 -11.94
C ILE A 392 -18.37 -3.34 -13.00
N LYS A 393 -18.46 -2.28 -13.78
CA LYS A 393 -19.43 -2.16 -14.87
C LYS A 393 -19.27 -3.26 -15.93
N SER A 394 -18.03 -3.58 -16.31
CA SER A 394 -17.75 -4.63 -17.28
C SER A 394 -18.09 -6.04 -16.77
N LEU A 395 -18.15 -6.23 -15.46
CA LEU A 395 -18.58 -7.46 -14.79
C LEU A 395 -20.08 -7.51 -14.50
N GLY A 396 -20.86 -6.52 -14.96
CA GLY A 396 -22.32 -6.47 -14.80
C GLY A 396 -22.80 -5.72 -13.55
N GLY A 397 -21.89 -5.13 -12.78
CA GLY A 397 -22.25 -4.30 -11.60
C GLY A 397 -22.95 -3.01 -12.01
N LYS A 398 -23.98 -2.63 -11.28
CA LYS A 398 -24.76 -1.39 -11.47
C LYS A 398 -24.45 -0.38 -10.38
N PHE A 399 -24.21 0.87 -10.78
CA PHE A 399 -23.97 1.99 -9.87
C PHE A 399 -24.37 3.30 -10.52
N GLU A 400 -24.62 4.30 -9.70
CA GLU A 400 -24.90 5.70 -10.08
C GLU A 400 -23.85 6.60 -9.40
N ILE A 401 -23.33 7.57 -10.13
CA ILE A 401 -22.44 8.59 -9.58
C ILE A 401 -23.26 9.88 -9.46
N LYS A 402 -23.50 10.29 -8.22
CA LYS A 402 -24.13 11.58 -7.91
C LYS A 402 -23.03 12.61 -7.68
N LYS A 403 -23.01 13.67 -8.50
CA LYS A 403 -22.17 14.81 -8.20
C LYS A 403 -22.66 15.45 -6.90
N THR A 404 -21.79 15.59 -5.93
CA THR A 404 -22.06 16.48 -4.78
C THR A 404 -22.04 17.89 -5.32
N SER A 405 -23.21 18.54 -5.29
CA SER A 405 -23.33 20.00 -5.48
C SER A 405 -22.52 20.73 -4.43
#